data_328d1182da6a695c548cd5bcb2ccc09d
#
_entry.id   328d1182da6a695c548cd5bcb2ccc09d
#
_cell.length_a   1.000
_cell.length_b   1.000
_cell.length_c   1.000
_cell.angle_alpha   90.00
_cell.angle_beta   90.00
_cell.angle_gamma   90.00
#
_symmetry.space_group_name_H-M   'P 1'
#
loop_
_entity.id
_entity.type
_entity.pdbx_description
1 polymer ?
#
loop_
_entity_poly.entity_id
_entity_poly.type
_entity_poly.pdbx_seq_one_letter_code
_entity_poly.pdbx_strand_id
1 'polypeptide(L)'
;DNVYGWCNKEDVVLKAWRAHNLGYRLMIDFHYSDAWADPGKQYKPQAWKNHSVEQLQEDIAKHTKDVLNTLKEKGIDVEWVQVGNETRYGMLFDEGNINKENGTVNFAKFVTAGYNAVKEVYPQAKVIVHIDRGNEIGQFQKVFGDLQANQAKWDIIGMSLYPQMDPDNEEDSNFVAADWRKMNTDCIANMQKLYEEFNTPVMMCEIGMTWNNENAEAFYTDFITKAKLLGTDICPGVFAWEPQCYGGWKGYHKGMFDDDGRPTSSFNAFKR
;
A
#
# COMPACT_ATOMS: atom_id res chain seq x y z
N ASP A 1 8.33 11.67 8.26
CA ASP A 1 8.28 10.74 9.39
C ASP A 1 9.17 11.22 10.53
N ASN A 2 8.54 11.90 11.51
CA ASN A 2 9.25 12.45 12.68
C ASN A 2 9.58 11.39 13.74
N VAL A 3 8.89 10.26 13.72
CA VAL A 3 9.03 9.21 14.75
C VAL A 3 10.20 8.30 14.46
N TYR A 4 10.40 7.93 13.21
CA TYR A 4 11.41 6.97 12.78
C TYR A 4 12.60 7.59 12.06
N GLY A 5 12.46 8.82 11.54
CA GLY A 5 13.53 9.61 10.94
C GLY A 5 14.02 9.16 9.56
N TRP A 6 13.22 8.34 8.82
CA TRP A 6 13.72 7.70 7.59
C TRP A 6 12.81 7.82 6.36
N CYS A 7 11.69 8.50 6.44
CA CYS A 7 10.72 8.60 5.35
C CYS A 7 10.19 10.01 5.16
N ASN A 8 11.03 11.02 5.40
CA ASN A 8 10.73 12.39 5.00
C ASN A 8 10.92 12.56 3.47
N LYS A 9 10.58 13.72 2.96
CA LYS A 9 10.68 14.03 1.53
C LYS A 9 12.10 13.82 0.98
N GLU A 10 13.12 14.26 1.70
CA GLU A 10 14.52 14.18 1.31
C GLU A 10 14.98 12.71 1.20
N ASP A 11 14.59 11.88 2.17
CA ASP A 11 14.90 10.45 2.17
C ASP A 11 14.22 9.74 0.98
N VAL A 12 12.93 10.02 0.75
CA VAL A 12 12.17 9.44 -0.36
C VAL A 12 12.78 9.85 -1.70
N VAL A 13 13.12 11.13 -1.87
CA VAL A 13 13.76 11.63 -3.10
C VAL A 13 15.10 10.94 -3.35
N LEU A 14 15.92 10.76 -2.31
CA LEU A 14 17.19 10.06 -2.45
C LEU A 14 17.04 8.59 -2.85
N LYS A 15 16.10 7.89 -2.20
CA LYS A 15 15.79 6.47 -2.50
C LYS A 15 15.24 6.34 -3.92
N ALA A 16 14.29 7.20 -4.30
CA ALA A 16 13.69 7.22 -5.64
C ALA A 16 14.74 7.50 -6.73
N TRP A 17 15.64 8.46 -6.49
CA TRP A 17 16.73 8.76 -7.42
C TRP A 17 17.66 7.56 -7.64
N ARG A 18 18.02 6.85 -6.56
CA ARG A 18 18.85 5.63 -6.65
C ARG A 18 18.15 4.52 -7.41
N ALA A 19 16.87 4.28 -7.10
CA ALA A 19 16.07 3.25 -7.76
C ALA A 19 15.85 3.57 -9.25
N HIS A 20 15.54 4.83 -9.57
CA HIS A 20 15.39 5.30 -10.96
C HIS A 20 16.67 5.07 -11.78
N ASN A 21 17.84 5.43 -11.24
CA ASN A 21 19.12 5.23 -11.91
C ASN A 21 19.50 3.75 -12.11
N LEU A 22 18.89 2.85 -11.33
CA LEU A 22 19.03 1.40 -11.52
C LEU A 22 17.96 0.83 -12.49
N GLY A 23 17.11 1.68 -13.08
CA GLY A 23 16.10 1.29 -14.05
C GLY A 23 14.83 0.68 -13.42
N TYR A 24 14.58 0.90 -12.13
CA TYR A 24 13.36 0.45 -11.49
C TYR A 24 12.17 1.35 -11.84
N ARG A 25 11.00 0.72 -11.98
CA ARG A 25 9.69 1.41 -12.01
C ARG A 25 9.34 1.79 -10.58
N LEU A 26 8.79 2.99 -10.37
CA LEU A 26 8.61 3.53 -9.03
C LEU A 26 7.14 3.64 -8.63
N MET A 27 6.86 3.21 -7.41
CA MET A 27 5.63 3.50 -6.68
C MET A 27 5.97 4.39 -5.49
N ILE A 28 5.26 5.51 -5.35
CA ILE A 28 5.37 6.41 -4.20
C ILE A 28 4.14 6.18 -3.32
N ASP A 29 4.38 5.89 -2.05
CA ASP A 29 3.33 5.65 -1.07
C ASP A 29 3.24 6.80 -0.06
N PHE A 30 2.09 7.47 -0.01
CA PHE A 30 1.81 8.56 0.92
C PHE A 30 1.02 8.06 2.11
N HIS A 31 1.61 8.10 3.31
CA HIS A 31 0.91 7.77 4.55
C HIS A 31 0.06 8.92 5.11
N TYR A 32 0.38 10.17 4.76
CA TYR A 32 -0.24 11.39 5.30
C TYR A 32 -0.29 11.41 6.84
N SER A 33 0.78 10.96 7.46
CA SER A 33 0.94 10.84 8.90
C SER A 33 2.40 11.11 9.30
N ASP A 34 2.64 11.51 10.54
CA ASP A 34 3.99 11.63 11.10
C ASP A 34 4.60 10.27 11.47
N ALA A 35 3.83 9.20 11.41
CA ALA A 35 4.25 7.83 11.64
C ALA A 35 3.72 6.92 10.54
N TRP A 36 4.10 5.64 10.55
CA TRP A 36 3.52 4.66 9.64
C TRP A 36 2.02 4.54 9.89
N ALA A 37 1.24 4.77 8.83
CA ALA A 37 -0.19 4.54 8.84
C ALA A 37 -0.48 3.07 8.56
N ASP A 38 -1.37 2.50 9.35
CA ASP A 38 -1.98 1.19 9.18
C ASP A 38 -3.49 1.33 9.46
N PRO A 39 -4.33 0.29 9.29
CA PRO A 39 -5.77 0.44 9.48
C PRO A 39 -6.19 1.02 10.83
N GLY A 40 -5.41 0.79 11.88
CA GLY A 40 -5.67 1.30 13.24
C GLY A 40 -4.99 2.65 13.55
N LYS A 41 -4.07 3.11 12.71
CA LYS A 41 -3.19 4.26 12.99
C LYS A 41 -3.19 5.27 11.84
N GLN A 42 -4.34 5.79 11.50
CA GLN A 42 -4.52 6.80 10.44
C GLN A 42 -4.53 8.21 11.03
N TYR A 43 -3.55 8.52 11.90
CA TYR A 43 -3.50 9.79 12.61
C TYR A 43 -3.05 10.92 11.71
N LYS A 44 -3.72 12.09 11.84
CA LYS A 44 -3.29 13.33 11.18
C LYS A 44 -1.87 13.71 11.61
N PRO A 45 -1.04 14.25 10.71
CA PRO A 45 0.20 14.90 11.08
C PRO A 45 -0.07 15.98 12.16
N GLN A 46 0.87 16.17 13.07
CA GLN A 46 0.73 17.18 14.13
C GLN A 46 0.46 18.59 13.55
N ALA A 47 1.07 18.88 12.39
CA ALA A 47 0.85 20.16 11.70
C ALA A 47 -0.60 20.35 11.20
N TRP A 48 -1.36 19.26 10.99
CA TRP A 48 -2.73 19.28 10.47
C TRP A 48 -3.78 19.00 11.54
N LYS A 49 -3.37 18.83 12.80
CA LYS A 49 -4.22 18.32 13.89
C LYS A 49 -5.54 19.07 14.06
N ASN A 50 -5.52 20.39 13.88
CA ASN A 50 -6.68 21.26 14.10
C ASN A 50 -7.31 21.75 12.79
N HIS A 51 -6.93 21.18 11.63
CA HIS A 51 -7.43 21.59 10.34
C HIS A 51 -8.84 21.06 10.08
N SER A 52 -9.66 21.89 9.41
CA SER A 52 -10.97 21.45 8.90
C SER A 52 -10.84 20.45 7.77
N VAL A 53 -11.94 19.79 7.39
CA VAL A 53 -11.97 18.86 6.26
C VAL A 53 -11.49 19.54 4.96
N GLU A 54 -11.84 20.80 4.74
CA GLU A 54 -11.41 21.58 3.57
C GLU A 54 -9.90 21.83 3.61
N GLN A 55 -9.38 22.24 4.77
CA GLN A 55 -7.94 22.44 4.96
C GLN A 55 -7.15 21.13 4.79
N LEU A 56 -7.68 20.01 5.29
CA LEU A 56 -7.05 18.70 5.10
C LEU A 56 -6.97 18.28 3.61
N GLN A 57 -7.98 18.61 2.80
CA GLN A 57 -7.92 18.40 1.35
C GLN A 57 -6.80 19.25 0.70
N GLU A 58 -6.66 20.51 1.13
CA GLU A 58 -5.59 21.39 0.66
C GLU A 58 -4.20 20.88 1.09
N ASP A 59 -4.07 20.39 2.32
CA ASP A 59 -2.83 19.83 2.85
C ASP A 59 -2.40 18.58 2.09
N ILE A 60 -3.32 17.64 1.84
CA ILE A 60 -3.08 16.45 1.01
C ILE A 60 -2.57 16.89 -0.37
N ALA A 61 -3.30 17.78 -1.03
CA ALA A 61 -2.93 18.23 -2.37
C ALA A 61 -1.56 18.93 -2.38
N LYS A 62 -1.29 19.79 -1.41
CA LYS A 62 -0.03 20.52 -1.28
C LYS A 62 1.14 19.58 -1.03
N HIS A 63 1.00 18.68 -0.05
CA HIS A 63 2.05 17.73 0.30
C HIS A 63 2.36 16.78 -0.85
N THR A 64 1.33 16.21 -1.48
CA THR A 64 1.48 15.32 -2.64
C THR A 64 2.21 16.04 -3.79
N LYS A 65 1.80 17.26 -4.13
CA LYS A 65 2.46 18.04 -5.19
C LYS A 65 3.88 18.44 -4.82
N ASP A 66 4.17 18.78 -3.59
CA ASP A 66 5.51 19.15 -3.14
C ASP A 66 6.51 17.99 -3.34
N VAL A 67 6.15 16.79 -2.91
CA VAL A 67 7.00 15.60 -3.11
C VAL A 67 7.14 15.24 -4.58
N LEU A 68 6.03 15.14 -5.31
CA LEU A 68 6.03 14.73 -6.71
C LEU A 68 6.73 15.73 -7.64
N ASN A 69 6.56 17.04 -7.42
CA ASN A 69 7.28 18.06 -8.17
C ASN A 69 8.80 17.97 -7.92
N THR A 70 9.23 17.72 -6.68
CA THR A 70 10.65 17.52 -6.37
C THR A 70 11.23 16.31 -7.12
N LEU A 71 10.49 15.22 -7.25
CA LEU A 71 10.90 14.06 -8.05
C LEU A 71 10.96 14.41 -9.55
N LYS A 72 9.95 15.09 -10.06
CA LYS A 72 9.86 15.51 -11.47
C LYS A 72 10.98 16.46 -11.87
N GLU A 73 11.33 17.44 -11.02
CA GLU A 73 12.44 18.37 -11.24
C GLU A 73 13.80 17.67 -11.32
N LYS A 74 13.92 16.49 -10.69
CA LYS A 74 15.12 15.63 -10.77
C LYS A 74 15.09 14.63 -11.94
N GLY A 75 14.07 14.70 -12.81
CA GLY A 75 13.93 13.80 -13.94
C GLY A 75 13.54 12.36 -13.56
N ILE A 76 12.96 12.17 -12.38
CA ILE A 76 12.55 10.84 -11.88
C ILE A 76 11.14 10.55 -12.34
N ASP A 77 10.94 9.47 -13.10
CA ASP A 77 9.62 9.01 -13.51
C ASP A 77 8.94 8.25 -12.37
N VAL A 78 7.65 8.55 -12.15
CA VAL A 78 6.80 7.85 -11.18
C VAL A 78 5.65 7.18 -11.91
N GLU A 79 5.50 5.88 -11.75
CA GLU A 79 4.48 5.11 -12.45
C GLU A 79 3.21 4.94 -11.62
N TRP A 80 3.37 4.74 -10.31
CA TRP A 80 2.25 4.54 -9.38
C TRP A 80 2.38 5.46 -8.17
N VAL A 81 1.24 5.88 -7.64
CA VAL A 81 1.17 6.67 -6.41
C VAL A 81 0.04 6.15 -5.53
N GLN A 82 0.35 5.69 -4.34
CA GLN A 82 -0.64 5.41 -3.31
C GLN A 82 -1.08 6.69 -2.61
N VAL A 83 -2.38 6.89 -2.56
CA VAL A 83 -3.03 7.97 -1.81
C VAL A 83 -3.59 7.39 -0.51
N GLY A 84 -2.76 7.39 0.50
CA GLY A 84 -2.97 6.70 1.78
C GLY A 84 -2.49 5.24 1.75
N ASN A 85 -2.06 4.74 2.92
CA ASN A 85 -1.64 3.37 3.13
C ASN A 85 -2.64 2.61 4.01
N GLU A 86 -3.06 1.41 3.56
CA GLU A 86 -3.96 0.50 4.29
C GLU A 86 -5.22 1.17 4.88
N THR A 87 -5.90 1.95 4.06
CA THR A 87 -7.00 2.83 4.44
C THR A 87 -8.37 2.13 4.59
N ARG A 88 -8.40 0.87 5.05
CA ARG A 88 -9.64 0.09 5.23
C ARG A 88 -10.70 0.81 6.06
N TYR A 89 -10.29 1.59 7.04
CA TYR A 89 -11.20 2.39 7.88
C TYR A 89 -11.15 3.90 7.53
N GLY A 90 -10.60 4.24 6.35
CA GLY A 90 -10.36 5.63 5.94
C GLY A 90 -8.98 6.14 6.35
N MET A 91 -8.76 7.45 6.28
CA MET A 91 -7.51 8.12 6.64
C MET A 91 -7.74 9.46 7.33
N LEU A 92 -6.70 10.01 7.95
CA LEU A 92 -6.75 11.29 8.68
C LEU A 92 -7.85 11.31 9.76
N PHE A 93 -7.73 10.40 10.73
CA PHE A 93 -8.69 10.26 11.82
C PHE A 93 -8.71 11.52 12.71
N ASP A 94 -9.90 11.92 13.24
CA ASP A 94 -11.22 11.23 13.12
C ASP A 94 -12.00 11.58 11.84
N GLU A 95 -11.66 12.65 11.14
CA GLU A 95 -12.49 13.24 10.08
C GLU A 95 -12.77 12.28 8.93
N GLY A 96 -11.78 11.51 8.50
CA GLY A 96 -11.92 10.52 7.42
C GLY A 96 -12.13 9.09 7.90
N ASN A 97 -12.44 8.85 9.18
CA ASN A 97 -12.76 7.53 9.69
C ASN A 97 -14.17 7.11 9.24
N ILE A 98 -14.26 6.11 8.38
CA ILE A 98 -15.53 5.65 7.80
C ILE A 98 -16.56 5.11 8.82
N ASN A 99 -16.12 4.86 10.06
CA ASN A 99 -16.99 4.45 11.17
C ASN A 99 -17.54 5.66 11.97
N LYS A 100 -17.21 6.90 11.57
CA LYS A 100 -17.69 8.15 12.18
C LYS A 100 -18.70 8.82 11.26
N GLU A 101 -19.49 9.72 11.84
CA GLU A 101 -20.40 10.57 11.07
C GLU A 101 -19.65 11.36 10.00
N ASN A 102 -20.17 11.36 8.78
CA ASN A 102 -19.55 11.95 7.57
C ASN A 102 -18.17 11.39 7.19
N GLY A 103 -17.61 10.41 7.91
CA GLY A 103 -16.25 9.91 7.68
C GLY A 103 -16.06 9.32 6.29
N THR A 104 -17.03 8.58 5.77
CA THR A 104 -17.01 8.02 4.40
C THR A 104 -16.96 9.14 3.34
N VAL A 105 -17.79 10.17 3.49
CA VAL A 105 -17.80 11.34 2.58
C VAL A 105 -16.46 12.07 2.63
N ASN A 106 -15.94 12.27 3.83
CA ASN A 106 -14.65 12.95 4.01
C ASN A 106 -13.49 12.13 3.44
N PHE A 107 -13.48 10.81 3.67
CA PHE A 107 -12.49 9.92 3.08
C PHE A 107 -12.49 10.00 1.55
N ALA A 108 -13.67 9.99 0.92
CA ALA A 108 -13.79 10.16 -0.53
C ALA A 108 -13.25 11.51 -1.02
N LYS A 109 -13.47 12.60 -0.27
CA LYS A 109 -12.89 13.91 -0.55
C LYS A 109 -11.36 13.90 -0.46
N PHE A 110 -10.80 13.23 0.54
CA PHE A 110 -9.35 13.11 0.72
C PHE A 110 -8.70 12.30 -0.41
N VAL A 111 -9.28 11.16 -0.78
CA VAL A 111 -8.84 10.38 -1.94
C VAL A 111 -8.88 11.22 -3.21
N THR A 112 -9.95 11.97 -3.43
CA THR A 112 -10.10 12.85 -4.62
C THR A 112 -9.06 13.97 -4.64
N ALA A 113 -8.76 14.57 -3.48
CA ALA A 113 -7.73 15.60 -3.38
C ALA A 113 -6.35 15.06 -3.76
N GLY A 114 -5.98 13.88 -3.23
CA GLY A 114 -4.74 13.19 -3.59
C GLY A 114 -4.69 12.80 -5.06
N TYR A 115 -5.77 12.19 -5.59
CA TYR A 115 -5.88 11.84 -7.00
C TYR A 115 -5.61 13.02 -7.92
N ASN A 116 -6.31 14.14 -7.70
CA ASN A 116 -6.16 15.33 -8.53
C ASN A 116 -4.74 15.90 -8.45
N ALA A 117 -4.14 15.91 -7.25
CA ALA A 117 -2.77 16.38 -7.05
C ALA A 117 -1.75 15.52 -7.82
N VAL A 118 -1.90 14.20 -7.82
CA VAL A 118 -1.06 13.28 -8.60
C VAL A 118 -1.21 13.57 -10.09
N LYS A 119 -2.46 13.67 -10.59
CA LYS A 119 -2.72 13.91 -12.03
C LYS A 119 -2.25 15.28 -12.53
N GLU A 120 -2.18 16.27 -11.65
CA GLU A 120 -1.63 17.59 -11.98
C GLU A 120 -0.11 17.51 -12.24
N VAL A 121 0.63 16.72 -11.48
CA VAL A 121 2.09 16.62 -11.60
C VAL A 121 2.51 15.53 -12.59
N TYR A 122 1.93 14.34 -12.48
CA TYR A 122 2.18 13.17 -13.33
C TYR A 122 0.88 12.66 -13.94
N PRO A 123 0.39 13.24 -15.06
CA PRO A 123 -0.90 12.87 -15.64
C PRO A 123 -1.04 11.38 -15.99
N GLN A 124 0.09 10.71 -16.27
CA GLN A 124 0.11 9.29 -16.68
C GLN A 124 0.26 8.34 -15.50
N ALA A 125 0.73 8.83 -14.32
CA ALA A 125 0.86 7.98 -13.14
C ALA A 125 -0.50 7.42 -12.72
N LYS A 126 -0.51 6.15 -12.29
CA LYS A 126 -1.71 5.48 -11.81
C LYS A 126 -1.87 5.69 -10.31
N VAL A 127 -3.04 6.16 -9.90
CA VAL A 127 -3.36 6.40 -8.50
C VAL A 127 -3.96 5.15 -7.89
N ILE A 128 -3.37 4.71 -6.78
CA ILE A 128 -3.77 3.53 -6.02
C ILE A 128 -4.48 3.98 -4.75
N VAL A 129 -5.62 3.36 -4.45
CA VAL A 129 -6.20 3.33 -3.10
C VAL A 129 -5.93 1.95 -2.53
N HIS A 130 -5.27 1.90 -1.38
CA HIS A 130 -4.72 0.68 -0.79
C HIS A 130 -5.44 0.33 0.52
N ILE A 131 -5.91 -0.94 0.62
CA ILE A 131 -6.41 -1.52 1.86
C ILE A 131 -5.81 -2.91 2.09
N ASP A 132 -5.77 -3.33 3.34
CA ASP A 132 -5.20 -4.60 3.78
C ASP A 132 -6.15 -5.79 3.59
N ARG A 133 -5.69 -7.00 3.96
CA ARG A 133 -6.45 -8.25 3.96
C ARG A 133 -7.06 -8.62 2.61
N GLY A 134 -6.23 -8.70 1.57
CA GLY A 134 -6.65 -9.02 0.20
C GLY A 134 -7.50 -10.28 0.03
N ASN A 135 -7.46 -11.21 1.01
CA ASN A 135 -8.31 -12.40 1.04
C ASN A 135 -9.77 -12.14 1.51
N GLU A 136 -10.09 -10.93 2.01
CA GLU A 136 -11.41 -10.57 2.56
C GLU A 136 -12.19 -9.65 1.61
N ILE A 137 -12.83 -10.19 0.58
CA ILE A 137 -13.49 -9.42 -0.48
C ILE A 137 -14.53 -8.40 0.04
N GLY A 138 -15.27 -8.73 1.09
CA GLY A 138 -16.32 -7.87 1.62
C GLY A 138 -15.82 -6.50 2.10
N GLN A 139 -14.58 -6.42 2.59
CA GLN A 139 -13.94 -5.16 2.97
C GLN A 139 -13.71 -4.28 1.74
N PHE A 140 -13.19 -4.87 0.66
CA PHE A 140 -12.95 -4.17 -0.61
C PHE A 140 -14.25 -3.68 -1.22
N GLN A 141 -15.26 -4.53 -1.33
CA GLN A 141 -16.57 -4.16 -1.87
C GLN A 141 -17.19 -3.01 -1.10
N LYS A 142 -17.11 -3.05 0.25
CA LYS A 142 -17.61 -1.95 1.08
C LYS A 142 -16.85 -0.65 0.81
N VAL A 143 -15.53 -0.65 0.94
CA VAL A 143 -14.72 0.57 0.83
C VAL A 143 -14.80 1.18 -0.57
N PHE A 144 -14.60 0.37 -1.62
CA PHE A 144 -14.63 0.86 -3.00
C PHE A 144 -16.04 1.19 -3.48
N GLY A 145 -17.07 0.48 -3.01
CA GLY A 145 -18.46 0.84 -3.22
C GLY A 145 -18.82 2.19 -2.58
N ASP A 146 -18.38 2.43 -1.34
CA ASP A 146 -18.56 3.69 -0.64
C ASP A 146 -17.82 4.85 -1.36
N LEU A 147 -16.58 4.63 -1.82
CA LEU A 147 -15.81 5.60 -2.59
C LEU A 147 -16.50 5.93 -3.93
N GLN A 148 -16.97 4.91 -4.64
CA GLN A 148 -17.70 5.08 -5.90
C GLN A 148 -19.00 5.86 -5.71
N ALA A 149 -19.78 5.54 -4.67
CA ALA A 149 -21.02 6.25 -4.34
C ALA A 149 -20.78 7.73 -4.03
N ASN A 150 -19.60 8.07 -3.50
CA ASN A 150 -19.17 9.44 -3.22
C ASN A 150 -18.30 10.05 -4.34
N GLN A 151 -18.29 9.44 -5.54
CA GLN A 151 -17.63 9.96 -6.75
C GLN A 151 -16.11 10.16 -6.61
N ALA A 152 -15.46 9.47 -5.67
CA ALA A 152 -14.01 9.42 -5.60
C ALA A 152 -13.42 8.73 -6.84
N LYS A 153 -12.15 9.05 -7.14
CA LYS A 153 -11.45 8.51 -8.31
C LYS A 153 -10.19 7.78 -7.88
N TRP A 154 -9.94 6.67 -8.53
CA TRP A 154 -8.72 5.88 -8.43
C TRP A 154 -8.47 5.16 -9.76
N ASP A 155 -7.25 4.70 -10.00
CA ASP A 155 -6.88 3.96 -11.22
C ASP A 155 -6.59 2.49 -10.91
N ILE A 156 -6.23 2.16 -9.67
CA ILE A 156 -5.85 0.81 -9.23
C ILE A 156 -6.36 0.59 -7.80
N ILE A 157 -6.88 -0.60 -7.54
CA ILE A 157 -7.17 -1.11 -6.20
C ILE A 157 -5.90 -1.75 -5.64
N GLY A 158 -5.38 -1.26 -4.51
CA GLY A 158 -4.22 -1.84 -3.84
C GLY A 158 -4.63 -2.83 -2.74
N MET A 159 -3.85 -3.90 -2.60
CA MET A 159 -4.05 -4.94 -1.57
C MET A 159 -2.76 -5.20 -0.78
N SER A 160 -2.91 -5.56 0.52
CA SER A 160 -1.87 -6.27 1.28
C SER A 160 -2.28 -7.70 1.58
N LEU A 161 -1.30 -8.60 1.69
CA LEU A 161 -1.50 -9.97 2.14
C LEU A 161 -0.37 -10.45 3.05
N TYR A 162 -0.71 -10.70 4.32
CA TYR A 162 0.19 -11.22 5.34
C TYR A 162 -0.46 -12.41 6.04
N PRO A 163 -0.15 -13.68 5.68
CA PRO A 163 -0.78 -14.84 6.29
C PRO A 163 -0.36 -15.12 7.74
N GLN A 164 0.50 -14.28 8.29
CA GLN A 164 1.02 -14.37 9.66
C GLN A 164 0.34 -13.44 10.66
N MET A 165 -0.73 -12.77 10.26
CA MET A 165 -1.50 -11.96 11.20
C MET A 165 -2.42 -12.89 11.99
N ASP A 166 -2.15 -12.99 13.30
CA ASP A 166 -3.11 -13.56 14.24
C ASP A 166 -4.27 -12.57 14.38
N PRO A 167 -5.50 -12.94 14.01
CA PRO A 167 -6.64 -12.06 14.18
C PRO A 167 -6.92 -11.69 15.65
N ASP A 168 -6.44 -12.50 16.60
CA ASP A 168 -6.62 -12.29 18.03
C ASP A 168 -5.37 -11.67 18.69
N ASN A 169 -4.21 -11.69 18.01
CA ASN A 169 -2.95 -11.12 18.49
C ASN A 169 -2.08 -10.65 17.33
N GLU A 170 -2.31 -9.43 16.87
CA GLU A 170 -1.55 -8.79 15.77
C GLU A 170 -0.04 -8.63 16.06
N GLU A 171 0.37 -8.79 17.32
CA GLU A 171 1.77 -8.71 17.77
C GLU A 171 2.52 -10.05 17.66
N ASP A 172 1.84 -11.19 17.46
CA ASP A 172 2.52 -12.46 17.27
C ASP A 172 3.13 -12.59 15.87
N SER A 173 4.38 -12.17 15.75
CA SER A 173 5.15 -12.24 14.51
C SER A 173 5.43 -13.69 14.03
N ASN A 174 5.20 -14.69 14.86
CA ASN A 174 5.47 -16.11 14.57
C ASN A 174 4.22 -16.86 14.11
N PHE A 175 3.03 -16.28 14.28
CA PHE A 175 1.80 -16.92 13.82
C PHE A 175 1.79 -16.98 12.29
N VAL A 176 1.59 -18.18 11.75
CA VAL A 176 1.34 -18.41 10.32
C VAL A 176 -0.03 -19.04 10.20
N ALA A 177 -0.94 -18.38 9.49
CA ALA A 177 -2.25 -18.96 9.21
C ALA A 177 -2.06 -20.35 8.58
N ALA A 178 -2.70 -21.36 9.17
CA ALA A 178 -2.54 -22.77 8.76
C ALA A 178 -2.90 -23.01 7.29
N ASP A 179 -3.64 -22.11 6.66
CA ASP A 179 -4.13 -22.21 5.28
C ASP A 179 -3.71 -21.02 4.39
N TRP A 180 -2.42 -20.70 4.37
CA TRP A 180 -1.89 -19.63 3.52
C TRP A 180 -2.20 -19.85 2.02
N ARG A 181 -2.30 -21.13 1.58
CA ARG A 181 -2.65 -21.47 0.18
C ARG A 181 -4.08 -21.04 -0.15
N LYS A 182 -5.00 -21.23 0.81
CA LYS A 182 -6.36 -20.76 0.66
C LYS A 182 -6.40 -19.22 0.63
N MET A 183 -5.65 -18.55 1.51
CA MET A 183 -5.56 -17.08 1.51
C MET A 183 -5.05 -16.55 0.16
N ASN A 184 -4.00 -17.14 -0.42
CA ASN A 184 -3.54 -16.83 -1.76
C ASN A 184 -4.64 -17.01 -2.80
N THR A 185 -5.32 -18.16 -2.77
CA THR A 185 -6.38 -18.49 -3.73
C THR A 185 -7.56 -17.53 -3.62
N ASP A 186 -7.99 -17.21 -2.39
CA ASP A 186 -9.07 -16.25 -2.15
C ASP A 186 -8.67 -14.85 -2.63
N CYS A 187 -7.44 -14.41 -2.34
CA CYS A 187 -6.93 -13.12 -2.77
C CYS A 187 -6.91 -12.99 -4.30
N ILE A 188 -6.41 -13.99 -5.01
CA ILE A 188 -6.41 -14.04 -6.48
C ILE A 188 -7.83 -14.02 -7.04
N ALA A 189 -8.75 -14.80 -6.46
CA ALA A 189 -10.17 -14.78 -6.86
C ALA A 189 -10.82 -13.41 -6.58
N ASN A 190 -10.44 -12.75 -5.49
CA ASN A 190 -10.92 -11.41 -5.15
C ASN A 190 -10.39 -10.37 -6.14
N MET A 191 -9.12 -10.47 -6.59
CA MET A 191 -8.58 -9.59 -7.64
C MET A 191 -9.44 -9.66 -8.92
N GLN A 192 -9.75 -10.88 -9.39
CA GLN A 192 -10.60 -11.07 -10.56
C GLN A 192 -11.99 -10.44 -10.37
N LYS A 193 -12.64 -10.74 -9.23
CA LYS A 193 -14.00 -10.23 -8.95
C LYS A 193 -14.03 -8.70 -8.83
N LEU A 194 -13.05 -8.08 -8.19
CA LEU A 194 -12.98 -6.64 -8.04
C LEU A 194 -12.69 -5.95 -9.37
N TYR A 195 -11.84 -6.55 -10.22
CA TYR A 195 -11.65 -6.08 -11.58
C TYR A 195 -12.97 -6.09 -12.38
N GLU A 196 -13.74 -7.17 -12.29
CA GLU A 196 -15.04 -7.31 -12.96
C GLU A 196 -16.07 -6.30 -12.42
N GLU A 197 -16.10 -6.09 -11.09
CA GLU A 197 -17.08 -5.22 -10.42
C GLU A 197 -16.78 -3.73 -10.64
N PHE A 198 -15.52 -3.32 -10.51
CA PHE A 198 -15.13 -1.90 -10.58
C PHE A 198 -14.48 -1.50 -11.90
N ASN A 199 -14.25 -2.44 -12.82
CA ASN A 199 -13.51 -2.24 -14.07
C ASN A 199 -12.15 -1.55 -13.82
N THR A 200 -11.44 -1.99 -12.79
CA THR A 200 -10.23 -1.36 -12.28
C THR A 200 -9.19 -2.43 -11.95
N PRO A 201 -7.93 -2.33 -12.44
CA PRO A 201 -6.86 -3.25 -12.07
C PRO A 201 -6.64 -3.33 -10.56
N VAL A 202 -6.16 -4.49 -10.10
CA VAL A 202 -5.91 -4.77 -8.68
C VAL A 202 -4.45 -5.17 -8.50
N MET A 203 -3.70 -4.41 -7.69
CA MET A 203 -2.27 -4.62 -7.46
C MET A 203 -2.02 -5.13 -6.05
N MET A 204 -1.12 -6.11 -5.92
CA MET A 204 -0.57 -6.48 -4.62
C MET A 204 0.51 -5.47 -4.23
N CYS A 205 0.15 -4.49 -3.38
CA CYS A 205 1.03 -3.42 -2.93
C CYS A 205 1.98 -3.88 -1.83
N GLU A 206 1.53 -4.86 -1.01
CA GLU A 206 2.35 -5.44 0.04
C GLU A 206 2.07 -6.93 0.19
N ILE A 207 3.13 -7.73 0.21
CA ILE A 207 3.04 -9.16 0.55
C ILE A 207 4.25 -9.54 1.41
N GLY A 208 4.03 -10.34 2.46
CA GLY A 208 5.11 -10.75 3.35
C GLY A 208 4.82 -12.05 4.10
N MET A 209 5.88 -12.82 4.36
CA MET A 209 5.89 -14.00 5.22
C MET A 209 7.22 -14.04 5.98
N THR A 210 7.22 -14.50 7.23
CA THR A 210 8.44 -14.58 8.05
C THR A 210 9.55 -15.31 7.29
N TRP A 211 10.72 -14.68 7.23
CA TRP A 211 11.85 -15.11 6.38
C TRP A 211 12.31 -16.54 6.64
N ASN A 212 12.23 -17.02 7.89
CA ASN A 212 12.62 -18.37 8.30
C ASN A 212 11.48 -19.39 8.28
N ASN A 213 10.30 -19.01 7.81
CA ASN A 213 9.22 -19.97 7.63
C ASN A 213 9.53 -20.93 6.48
N GLU A 214 9.40 -22.23 6.72
CA GLU A 214 9.65 -23.28 5.70
C GLU A 214 8.79 -23.14 4.43
N ASN A 215 7.64 -22.46 4.53
CA ASN A 215 6.73 -22.22 3.43
C ASN A 215 6.96 -20.87 2.71
N ALA A 216 7.91 -20.04 3.13
CA ALA A 216 8.04 -18.67 2.61
C ALA A 216 8.25 -18.64 1.08
N GLU A 217 9.20 -19.41 0.55
CA GLU A 217 9.42 -19.52 -0.91
C GLU A 217 8.16 -20.01 -1.65
N ALA A 218 7.51 -21.04 -1.10
CA ALA A 218 6.31 -21.64 -1.69
C ALA A 218 5.13 -20.65 -1.70
N PHE A 219 4.97 -19.88 -0.62
CA PHE A 219 3.95 -18.84 -0.51
C PHE A 219 4.08 -17.76 -1.59
N TYR A 220 5.26 -17.16 -1.73
CA TYR A 220 5.52 -16.17 -2.77
C TYR A 220 5.39 -16.77 -4.19
N THR A 221 5.94 -17.96 -4.40
CA THR A 221 5.89 -18.63 -5.71
C THR A 221 4.47 -18.94 -6.14
N ASP A 222 3.64 -19.47 -5.25
CA ASP A 222 2.23 -19.76 -5.50
C ASP A 222 1.45 -18.49 -5.84
N PHE A 223 1.61 -17.43 -5.02
CA PHE A 223 0.93 -16.15 -5.26
C PHE A 223 1.32 -15.52 -6.60
N ILE A 224 2.63 -15.38 -6.85
CA ILE A 224 3.15 -14.71 -8.06
C ILE A 224 2.77 -15.52 -9.32
N THR A 225 2.80 -16.85 -9.25
CA THR A 225 2.38 -17.71 -10.36
C THR A 225 0.90 -17.48 -10.71
N LYS A 226 0.04 -17.47 -9.70
CA LYS A 226 -1.40 -17.21 -9.90
C LYS A 226 -1.67 -15.77 -10.38
N ALA A 227 -0.96 -14.79 -9.84
CA ALA A 227 -1.08 -13.40 -10.28
C ALA A 227 -0.67 -13.20 -11.75
N LYS A 228 0.40 -13.89 -12.20
CA LYS A 228 0.81 -13.90 -13.62
C LYS A 228 -0.27 -14.49 -14.54
N LEU A 229 -1.03 -15.50 -14.08
CA LEU A 229 -2.12 -16.10 -14.85
C LEU A 229 -3.32 -15.17 -15.02
N LEU A 230 -3.54 -14.21 -14.11
CA LEU A 230 -4.55 -13.16 -14.29
C LEU A 230 -4.20 -12.20 -15.43
N GLY A 231 -2.93 -12.03 -15.73
CA GLY A 231 -2.42 -11.05 -16.69
C GLY A 231 -2.30 -9.65 -16.12
N THR A 232 -1.52 -8.82 -16.83
CA THR A 232 -1.17 -7.46 -16.39
C THR A 232 -2.34 -6.47 -16.42
N ASP A 233 -3.38 -6.77 -17.18
CA ASP A 233 -4.60 -5.95 -17.24
C ASP A 233 -5.38 -6.04 -15.92
N ILE A 234 -5.31 -7.18 -15.22
CA ILE A 234 -5.97 -7.39 -13.94
C ILE A 234 -4.99 -7.15 -12.80
N CYS A 235 -3.80 -7.78 -12.83
CA CYS A 235 -2.78 -7.65 -11.79
C CYS A 235 -1.49 -7.05 -12.38
N PRO A 236 -1.31 -5.72 -12.34
CA PRO A 236 -0.13 -5.07 -12.93
C PRO A 236 1.16 -5.29 -12.18
N GLY A 237 1.12 -5.79 -10.93
CA GLY A 237 2.33 -6.03 -10.16
C GLY A 237 2.11 -6.62 -8.77
N VAL A 238 3.22 -7.09 -8.21
CA VAL A 238 3.31 -7.63 -6.84
C VAL A 238 4.55 -7.05 -6.19
N PHE A 239 4.40 -6.42 -5.03
CA PHE A 239 5.46 -5.85 -4.23
C PHE A 239 5.61 -6.63 -2.91
N ALA A 240 6.82 -7.13 -2.61
CA ALA A 240 7.14 -7.55 -1.25
C ALA A 240 7.45 -6.30 -0.42
N TRP A 241 6.86 -6.20 0.79
CA TRP A 241 7.13 -5.06 1.66
C TRP A 241 8.46 -5.25 2.39
N GLU A 242 9.28 -4.19 2.40
CA GLU A 242 10.59 -4.14 3.07
C GLU A 242 11.42 -5.44 2.90
N PRO A 243 11.60 -5.94 1.66
CA PRO A 243 12.24 -7.23 1.42
C PRO A 243 13.67 -7.28 1.93
N GLN A 244 14.37 -6.14 2.02
CA GLN A 244 15.76 -5.99 2.47
C GLN A 244 15.91 -5.97 4.00
N CYS A 245 14.83 -5.98 4.77
CA CYS A 245 14.91 -5.99 6.24
C CYS A 245 15.50 -7.29 6.76
N TYR A 246 16.38 -7.17 7.77
CA TYR A 246 17.01 -8.29 8.46
C TYR A 246 17.36 -7.92 9.90
N GLY A 247 17.76 -8.90 10.72
CA GLY A 247 18.19 -8.70 12.10
C GLY A 247 17.09 -8.12 13.00
N GLY A 248 15.82 -8.42 12.72
CA GLY A 248 14.69 -7.92 13.51
C GLY A 248 14.48 -6.41 13.45
N TRP A 249 14.82 -5.77 12.31
CA TRP A 249 14.62 -4.34 12.12
C TRP A 249 13.20 -3.90 12.48
N LYS A 250 13.07 -3.01 13.48
CA LYS A 250 11.78 -2.51 14.00
C LYS A 250 10.79 -3.62 14.42
N GLY A 251 11.29 -4.81 14.78
CA GLY A 251 10.46 -5.97 15.08
C GLY A 251 9.87 -6.66 13.84
N TYR A 252 10.22 -6.23 12.63
CA TYR A 252 9.73 -6.82 11.39
C TYR A 252 10.60 -8.01 10.97
N HIS A 253 9.99 -9.18 10.78
CA HIS A 253 10.64 -10.43 10.41
C HIS A 253 10.15 -11.02 9.08
N LYS A 254 9.34 -10.26 8.30
CA LYS A 254 8.71 -10.72 7.06
C LYS A 254 9.44 -10.25 5.81
N GLY A 255 10.73 -9.84 5.95
CA GLY A 255 11.63 -9.56 4.85
C GLY A 255 12.07 -10.82 4.11
N MET A 256 13.01 -10.66 3.18
CA MET A 256 13.52 -11.76 2.34
C MET A 256 15.01 -12.04 2.59
N PHE A 257 15.56 -11.47 3.65
CA PHE A 257 16.92 -11.73 4.14
C PHE A 257 16.86 -12.42 5.49
N ASP A 258 17.84 -13.27 5.77
CA ASP A 258 18.02 -13.86 7.12
C ASP A 258 18.57 -12.82 8.10
N ASP A 259 18.70 -13.20 9.38
CA ASP A 259 19.19 -12.29 10.42
C ASP A 259 20.65 -11.85 10.25
N ASP A 260 21.44 -12.58 9.44
CA ASP A 260 22.80 -12.22 9.04
C ASP A 260 22.85 -11.29 7.81
N GLY A 261 21.71 -10.95 7.23
CA GLY A 261 21.62 -10.12 6.02
C GLY A 261 21.93 -10.87 4.73
N ARG A 262 21.73 -12.19 4.69
CA ARG A 262 21.88 -13.00 3.47
C ARG A 262 20.52 -13.19 2.81
N PRO A 263 20.44 -13.10 1.47
CA PRO A 263 19.17 -13.34 0.76
C PRO A 263 18.71 -14.79 0.95
N THR A 264 17.43 -14.97 1.23
CA THR A 264 16.79 -16.28 1.35
C THR A 264 16.30 -16.82 0.01
N SER A 265 15.89 -18.09 -0.02
CA SER A 265 15.31 -18.71 -1.21
C SER A 265 13.99 -18.05 -1.69
N SER A 266 13.32 -17.26 -0.84
CA SER A 266 12.11 -16.51 -1.21
C SER A 266 12.31 -15.60 -2.43
N PHE A 267 13.53 -15.11 -2.66
CA PHE A 267 13.87 -14.35 -3.88
C PHE A 267 13.70 -15.13 -5.18
N ASN A 268 13.69 -16.48 -5.14
CA ASN A 268 13.49 -17.29 -6.33
C ASN A 268 12.11 -17.05 -6.96
N ALA A 269 11.10 -16.74 -6.16
CA ALA A 269 9.75 -16.41 -6.63
C ALA A 269 9.69 -15.18 -7.54
N PHE A 270 10.62 -14.25 -7.40
CA PHE A 270 10.69 -13.00 -8.17
C PHE A 270 11.63 -13.08 -9.38
N LYS A 271 12.29 -14.21 -9.61
CA LYS A 271 13.09 -14.43 -10.84
C LYS A 271 12.17 -14.49 -12.05
N ARG A 272 12.59 -13.87 -13.14
CA ARG A 272 11.89 -13.84 -14.43
C ARG A 272 12.11 -15.16 -15.17
#